data_4d1926278662cc1d9da94c0dcfe0e446
#
_entry.id   4d1926278662cc1d9da94c0dcfe0e446
#
_cell.length_a   1.000
_cell.length_b   1.000
_cell.length_c   1.000
_cell.angle_alpha   90.00
_cell.angle_beta   90.00
_cell.angle_gamma   90.00
#
_symmetry.space_group_name_H-M   'P 1'
#
loop_
_entity.id
_entity.type
_entity.pdbx_description
1 polymer ?
#
loop_
_entity_poly.entity_id
_entity_poly.type
_entity_poly.pdbx_seq_one_letter_code
_entity_poly.pdbx_strand_id
1 'polypeptide(L)'
;MCVKQNSISLENVPGKFLDVSELLGAEGINIRAISVADTSDVSTVRFVADDPEKTANVLRSHGYSVKETDVIAVEVPDHPGGLQAILKPLKKNNINVHYLYPYLGRGESGQPIIIVGVDKSEKALDVLKKNWVHTFGKEIYTL
;
A
#
# COMPACT_ATOMS: atom_id res chain seq x y z
N MET A 1 4.26 13.70 0.46
CA MET A 1 5.23 12.71 0.94
C MET A 1 4.70 11.32 0.70
N CYS A 2 5.55 10.46 0.17
CA CYS A 2 5.17 9.09 -0.12
C CYS A 2 5.09 8.22 1.13
N VAL A 3 4.37 7.14 1.01
CA VAL A 3 4.19 6.14 2.07
C VAL A 3 5.08 4.95 1.75
N LYS A 4 5.67 4.33 2.76
CA LYS A 4 6.48 3.12 2.58
C LYS A 4 5.58 1.87 2.61
N GLN A 5 5.70 1.09 1.58
CA GLN A 5 5.09 -0.23 1.47
C GLN A 5 6.17 -1.29 1.64
N ASN A 6 5.86 -2.34 2.37
CA ASN A 6 6.69 -3.53 2.42
C ASN A 6 6.11 -4.59 1.48
N SER A 7 6.97 -5.31 0.78
CA SER A 7 6.53 -6.45 -0.01
C SER A 7 7.44 -7.65 0.20
N ILE A 8 6.84 -8.82 0.20
CA ILE A 8 7.53 -10.10 0.37
C ILE A 8 6.95 -11.10 -0.61
N SER A 9 7.75 -12.11 -0.95
CA SER A 9 7.31 -13.25 -1.74
C SER A 9 7.24 -14.47 -0.84
N LEU A 10 6.12 -15.21 -0.90
CA LEU A 10 5.89 -16.41 -0.11
C LEU A 10 5.59 -17.57 -1.04
N GLU A 11 5.96 -18.79 -0.61
CA GLU A 11 5.49 -19.99 -1.30
C GLU A 11 3.98 -20.03 -1.26
N ASN A 12 3.34 -20.37 -2.37
CA ASN A 12 1.88 -20.46 -2.46
C ASN A 12 1.41 -21.81 -1.90
N VAL A 13 1.54 -21.97 -0.59
CA VAL A 13 1.12 -23.17 0.16
C VAL A 13 0.38 -22.76 1.43
N PRO A 14 -0.49 -23.64 1.95
CA PRO A 14 -1.24 -23.31 3.16
C PRO A 14 -0.35 -22.94 4.34
N GLY A 15 -0.73 -21.91 5.08
CA GLY A 15 -0.09 -21.51 6.33
C GLY A 15 1.06 -20.52 6.20
N LYS A 16 1.57 -20.24 5.01
CA LYS A 16 2.69 -19.30 4.85
C LYS A 16 2.31 -17.88 5.23
N PHE A 17 1.15 -17.42 4.79
CA PHE A 17 0.68 -16.10 5.15
C PHE A 17 0.37 -16.00 6.65
N LEU A 18 -0.19 -17.06 7.23
CA LEU A 18 -0.47 -17.10 8.67
C LEU A 18 0.82 -16.93 9.48
N ASP A 19 1.90 -17.60 9.07
CA ASP A 19 3.20 -17.49 9.75
C ASP A 19 3.68 -16.04 9.81
N VAL A 20 3.58 -15.31 8.71
CA VAL A 20 3.95 -13.90 8.64
C VAL A 20 3.03 -13.05 9.53
N SER A 21 1.74 -13.29 9.45
CA SER A 21 0.75 -12.54 10.24
C SER A 21 0.98 -12.74 11.75
N GLU A 22 1.26 -13.97 12.17
CA GLU A 22 1.55 -14.26 13.59
C GLU A 22 2.84 -13.57 14.03
N LEU A 23 3.87 -13.59 13.21
CA LEU A 23 5.15 -12.94 13.50
C LEU A 23 4.96 -11.43 13.69
N LEU A 24 4.27 -10.77 12.77
CA LEU A 24 4.03 -9.32 12.86
C LEU A 24 3.14 -8.98 14.05
N GLY A 25 2.10 -9.77 14.30
CA GLY A 25 1.21 -9.58 15.44
C GLY A 25 1.93 -9.71 16.78
N ALA A 26 2.84 -10.68 16.91
CA ALA A 26 3.63 -10.87 18.13
C ALA A 26 4.54 -9.67 18.42
N GLU A 27 4.96 -8.95 17.39
CA GLU A 27 5.80 -7.75 17.51
C GLU A 27 4.98 -6.46 17.63
N GLY A 28 3.66 -6.57 17.75
CA GLY A 28 2.77 -5.43 17.86
C GLY A 28 2.62 -4.59 16.60
N ILE A 29 2.94 -5.17 15.45
CA ILE A 29 2.83 -4.50 14.15
C ILE A 29 1.41 -4.68 13.60
N ASN A 30 0.77 -3.57 13.24
CA ASN A 30 -0.57 -3.57 12.69
C ASN A 30 -0.51 -3.33 11.17
N ILE A 31 -1.10 -4.24 10.41
CA ILE A 31 -1.23 -4.11 8.96
C ILE A 31 -2.38 -3.15 8.66
N ARG A 32 -2.10 -2.09 7.92
CA ARG A 32 -3.06 -1.03 7.61
C ARG A 32 -3.66 -1.14 6.20
N ALA A 33 -2.94 -1.80 5.30
CA ALA A 33 -3.41 -2.07 3.93
C ALA A 33 -2.68 -3.31 3.43
N ILE A 34 -3.35 -4.12 2.64
CA ILE A 34 -2.76 -5.38 2.19
C ILE A 34 -3.35 -5.85 0.87
N SER A 35 -2.49 -6.43 0.04
CA SER A 35 -2.86 -7.09 -1.21
C SER A 35 -2.01 -8.34 -1.38
N VAL A 36 -2.64 -9.42 -1.78
CA VAL A 36 -1.96 -10.68 -2.08
C VAL A 36 -2.24 -11.04 -3.53
N ALA A 37 -1.20 -11.17 -4.33
CA ALA A 37 -1.30 -11.58 -5.73
C ALA A 37 -0.49 -12.87 -5.92
N ASP A 38 -1.11 -13.89 -6.46
CA ASP A 38 -0.47 -15.18 -6.65
C ASP A 38 -0.14 -15.48 -8.11
N THR A 39 0.97 -16.20 -8.28
CA THR A 39 1.23 -17.01 -9.46
C THR A 39 1.09 -18.46 -9.03
N SER A 40 1.41 -19.43 -9.91
CA SER A 40 1.25 -20.84 -9.56
C SER A 40 2.08 -21.26 -8.34
N ASP A 41 3.28 -20.72 -8.18
CA ASP A 41 4.24 -21.17 -7.16
C ASP A 41 4.50 -20.16 -6.04
N VAL A 42 4.28 -18.88 -6.31
CA VAL A 42 4.67 -17.80 -5.42
C VAL A 42 3.53 -16.80 -5.25
N SER A 43 3.33 -16.34 -4.02
CA SER A 43 2.45 -15.22 -3.71
C SER A 43 3.29 -13.99 -3.40
N THR A 44 2.94 -12.86 -4.01
CA THR A 44 3.52 -11.56 -3.66
C THR A 44 2.57 -10.85 -2.71
N VAL A 45 3.05 -10.53 -1.53
CA VAL A 45 2.27 -9.81 -0.52
C VAL A 45 2.79 -8.39 -0.44
N ARG A 46 1.91 -7.43 -0.73
CA ARG A 46 2.20 -5.99 -0.59
C ARG A 46 1.36 -5.46 0.55
N PHE A 47 1.98 -4.73 1.45
CA PHE A 47 1.24 -4.20 2.59
C PHE A 47 1.86 -2.92 3.14
N VAL A 48 1.03 -2.15 3.82
CA VAL A 48 1.43 -0.97 4.57
C VAL A 48 1.17 -1.28 6.04
N ALA A 49 2.23 -1.23 6.84
CA ALA A 49 2.16 -1.45 8.28
C ALA A 49 2.28 -0.12 9.03
N ASP A 50 1.94 -0.12 10.30
CA ASP A 50 2.04 1.08 11.15
C ASP A 50 3.48 1.51 11.46
N ASP A 51 4.44 0.61 11.27
CA ASP A 51 5.87 0.90 11.40
C ASP A 51 6.65 0.14 10.33
N PRO A 52 6.84 0.73 9.13
CA PRO A 52 7.48 0.03 8.01
C PRO A 52 8.92 -0.39 8.27
N GLU A 53 9.70 0.42 8.99
CA GLU A 53 11.09 0.11 9.29
C GLU A 53 11.21 -1.07 10.25
N LYS A 54 10.46 -1.07 11.33
CA LYS A 54 10.39 -2.19 12.27
C LYS A 54 9.94 -3.46 11.56
N THR A 55 8.94 -3.35 10.70
CA THR A 55 8.40 -4.46 9.92
C THR A 55 9.49 -5.11 9.06
N ALA A 56 10.25 -4.30 8.31
CA ALA A 56 11.34 -4.81 7.49
C ALA A 56 12.40 -5.52 8.33
N ASN A 57 12.78 -4.92 9.45
CA ASN A 57 13.79 -5.48 10.35
C ASN A 57 13.33 -6.82 10.95
N VAL A 58 12.11 -6.92 11.41
CA VAL A 58 11.54 -8.15 11.98
C VAL A 58 11.51 -9.26 10.92
N LEU A 59 11.00 -8.96 9.74
CA LEU A 59 10.91 -9.95 8.66
C LEU A 59 12.30 -10.42 8.21
N ARG A 60 13.23 -9.50 8.01
CA ARG A 60 14.60 -9.85 7.61
C ARG A 60 15.30 -10.71 8.65
N SER A 61 15.09 -10.44 9.94
CA SER A 61 15.69 -11.23 11.02
C SER A 61 15.16 -12.67 11.06
N HIS A 62 14.01 -12.93 10.44
CA HIS A 62 13.42 -14.26 10.33
C HIS A 62 13.60 -14.88 8.94
N GLY A 63 14.54 -14.36 8.15
CA GLY A 63 14.92 -14.94 6.87
C GLY A 63 14.09 -14.53 5.67
N TYR A 64 13.16 -13.60 5.82
CA TYR A 64 12.38 -13.11 4.68
C TYR A 64 13.14 -12.03 3.92
N SER A 65 13.02 -12.06 2.59
CA SER A 65 13.50 -10.99 1.73
C SER A 65 12.40 -9.93 1.63
N VAL A 66 12.69 -8.71 2.06
CA VAL A 66 11.72 -7.62 2.10
C VAL A 66 12.16 -6.51 1.18
N LYS A 67 11.24 -6.05 0.33
CA LYS A 67 11.43 -4.88 -0.51
C LYS A 67 10.59 -3.74 0.04
N GLU A 68 11.21 -2.57 0.20
CA GLU A 68 10.52 -1.34 0.58
C GLU A 68 10.32 -0.49 -0.67
N THR A 69 9.10 0.00 -0.86
CA THR A 69 8.72 0.76 -2.06
C THR A 69 7.92 1.99 -1.66
N ASP A 70 8.21 3.11 -2.31
CA ASP A 70 7.38 4.31 -2.15
C ASP A 70 6.08 4.13 -2.92
N VAL A 71 4.97 4.32 -2.22
CA VAL A 71 3.62 4.31 -2.80
C VAL A 71 2.89 5.58 -2.37
N ILE A 72 1.75 5.85 -2.99
CA ILE A 72 0.91 6.98 -2.60
C ILE A 72 -0.37 6.47 -1.97
N ALA A 73 -0.88 7.22 -0.99
CA ALA A 73 -2.15 6.94 -0.33
C ALA A 73 -3.09 8.10 -0.62
N VAL A 74 -4.24 7.81 -1.21
CA VAL A 74 -5.16 8.83 -1.70
C VAL A 74 -6.59 8.51 -1.31
N GLU A 75 -7.38 9.56 -1.12
CA GLU A 75 -8.81 9.45 -0.91
C GLU A 75 -9.53 9.44 -2.26
N VAL A 76 -10.52 8.58 -2.39
CA VAL A 76 -11.33 8.50 -3.60
C VAL A 76 -12.81 8.64 -3.27
N PRO A 77 -13.60 9.31 -4.15
CA PRO A 77 -15.05 9.37 -3.96
C PRO A 77 -15.67 7.98 -4.04
N ASP A 78 -16.57 7.68 -3.11
CA ASP A 78 -17.25 6.39 -3.05
C ASP A 78 -18.57 6.45 -3.85
N HIS A 79 -18.42 6.47 -5.18
CA HIS A 79 -19.55 6.44 -6.11
C HIS A 79 -19.09 5.88 -7.45
N PRO A 80 -20.01 5.53 -8.37
CA PRO A 80 -19.62 5.06 -9.69
C PRO A 80 -18.70 6.06 -10.39
N GLY A 81 -17.58 5.56 -10.92
CA GLY A 81 -16.57 6.40 -11.57
C GLY A 81 -15.64 7.12 -10.61
N GLY A 82 -15.72 6.90 -9.29
CA GLY A 82 -14.88 7.58 -8.31
C GLY A 82 -13.38 7.44 -8.55
N LEU A 83 -12.92 6.27 -9.02
CA LEU A 83 -11.51 6.06 -9.33
C LEU A 83 -11.00 6.96 -10.45
N GLN A 84 -11.88 7.46 -11.32
CA GLN A 84 -11.47 8.37 -12.39
C GLN A 84 -10.85 9.66 -11.85
N ALA A 85 -11.21 10.07 -10.64
CA ALA A 85 -10.65 11.26 -10.01
C ALA A 85 -9.12 11.18 -9.86
N ILE A 86 -8.58 9.98 -9.70
CA ILE A 86 -7.13 9.76 -9.61
C ILE A 86 -6.55 9.27 -10.93
N LEU A 87 -7.25 8.42 -11.65
CA LEU A 87 -6.71 7.79 -12.86
C LEU A 87 -6.58 8.75 -14.03
N LYS A 88 -7.52 9.69 -14.21
CA LYS A 88 -7.47 10.67 -15.29
C LYS A 88 -6.26 11.62 -15.19
N PRO A 89 -6.01 12.26 -14.05
CA PRO A 89 -4.82 13.12 -13.93
C PRO A 89 -3.52 12.36 -14.12
N LEU A 90 -3.44 11.13 -13.65
CA LEU A 90 -2.24 10.31 -13.80
C LEU A 90 -1.98 9.99 -15.27
N LYS A 91 -3.01 9.59 -16.01
CA LYS A 91 -2.90 9.33 -17.44
C LYS A 91 -2.44 10.57 -18.21
N LYS A 92 -3.05 11.73 -17.92
CA LYS A 92 -2.70 13.00 -18.58
C LYS A 92 -1.23 13.37 -18.40
N ASN A 93 -0.62 12.97 -17.30
CA ASN A 93 0.76 13.28 -16.96
C ASN A 93 1.70 12.11 -17.24
N ASN A 94 1.25 11.13 -18.00
CA ASN A 94 2.04 9.98 -18.44
C ASN A 94 2.62 9.18 -17.24
N ILE A 95 1.82 9.01 -16.20
CA ILE A 95 2.17 8.22 -15.01
C ILE A 95 1.44 6.89 -15.10
N ASN A 96 2.20 5.80 -15.05
CA ASN A 96 1.66 4.46 -15.11
C ASN A 96 1.30 3.95 -13.71
N VAL A 97 0.08 3.42 -13.58
CA VAL A 97 -0.36 2.73 -12.36
C VAL A 97 -0.01 1.26 -12.51
N HIS A 98 0.87 0.78 -11.63
CA HIS A 98 1.26 -0.64 -11.62
C HIS A 98 0.24 -1.51 -10.89
N TYR A 99 -0.31 -1.00 -9.78
CA TYR A 99 -1.31 -1.68 -8.97
C TYR A 99 -1.98 -0.69 -8.02
N LEU A 100 -3.11 -1.09 -7.48
CA LEU A 100 -3.75 -0.36 -6.40
C LEU A 100 -4.53 -1.32 -5.50
N TYR A 101 -4.69 -0.96 -4.24
CA TYR A 101 -5.46 -1.77 -3.29
C TYR A 101 -5.99 -0.90 -2.15
N PRO A 102 -7.10 -1.30 -1.50
CA PRO A 102 -7.71 -0.48 -0.46
C PRO A 102 -6.93 -0.51 0.85
N TYR A 103 -7.04 0.60 1.58
CA TYR A 103 -6.65 0.73 2.97
C TYR A 103 -7.77 0.13 3.85
N LEU A 104 -7.40 -0.50 4.97
CA LEU A 104 -8.38 -1.19 5.82
C LEU A 104 -9.22 -0.25 6.67
N GLY A 105 -8.67 0.91 7.05
CA GLY A 105 -9.40 1.92 7.80
C GLY A 105 -10.01 2.98 6.91
N ARG A 106 -10.52 4.03 7.54
CA ARG A 106 -11.05 5.21 6.84
C ARG A 106 -10.46 6.47 7.46
N GLY A 107 -10.28 7.51 6.65
CA GLY A 107 -9.88 8.83 7.13
C GLY A 107 -11.05 9.56 7.82
N GLU A 108 -10.78 10.76 8.28
CA GLU A 108 -11.76 11.59 8.98
C GLU A 108 -13.00 11.89 8.13
N SER A 109 -12.84 12.02 6.82
CA SER A 109 -13.95 12.23 5.88
C SER A 109 -14.88 11.04 5.73
N GLY A 110 -14.45 9.85 6.14
CA GLY A 110 -15.18 8.60 5.95
C GLY A 110 -15.08 8.03 4.54
N GLN A 111 -14.41 8.72 3.61
CA GLN A 111 -14.22 8.24 2.25
C GLN A 111 -13.17 7.13 2.18
N PRO A 112 -13.25 6.23 1.19
CA PRO A 112 -12.25 5.19 1.00
C PRO A 112 -10.86 5.76 0.74
N ILE A 113 -9.86 5.06 1.24
CA ILE A 113 -8.45 5.35 1.00
C ILE A 113 -7.86 4.21 0.18
N ILE A 114 -7.14 4.56 -0.87
CA ILE A 114 -6.51 3.60 -1.78
C ILE A 114 -5.00 3.79 -1.76
N ILE A 115 -4.28 2.68 -1.71
CA ILE A 115 -2.83 2.66 -1.90
C ILE A 115 -2.56 2.44 -3.39
N VAL A 116 -1.69 3.27 -3.98
CA VAL A 116 -1.41 3.21 -5.41
C VAL A 116 0.09 3.12 -5.64
N GLY A 117 0.50 2.09 -6.37
CA GLY A 117 1.87 1.93 -6.83
C GLY A 117 2.02 2.46 -8.25
N VAL A 118 2.91 3.42 -8.43
CA VAL A 118 3.14 4.09 -9.72
C VAL A 118 4.63 4.12 -10.05
N ASP A 119 4.95 4.42 -11.30
CA ASP A 119 6.33 4.52 -11.77
C ASP A 119 7.05 5.82 -11.35
N LYS A 120 6.30 6.86 -10.99
CA LYS A 120 6.82 8.20 -10.63
C LYS A 120 6.07 8.76 -9.44
N SER A 121 6.31 8.21 -8.26
CA SER A 121 5.50 8.47 -7.07
C SER A 121 5.50 9.94 -6.62
N GLU A 122 6.64 10.62 -6.62
CA GLU A 122 6.68 12.03 -6.22
C GLU A 122 5.94 12.92 -7.22
N LYS A 123 6.10 12.67 -8.51
CA LYS A 123 5.36 13.38 -9.54
C LYS A 123 3.86 13.13 -9.44
N ALA A 124 3.48 11.89 -9.14
CA ALA A 124 2.08 11.52 -8.96
C ALA A 124 1.44 12.28 -7.80
N LEU A 125 2.14 12.41 -6.68
CA LEU A 125 1.67 13.22 -5.55
C LEU A 125 1.40 14.67 -5.97
N ASP A 126 2.34 15.30 -6.66
CA ASP A 126 2.19 16.67 -7.12
C ASP A 126 0.99 16.83 -8.05
N VAL A 127 0.87 15.93 -9.02
CA VAL A 127 -0.25 15.94 -9.98
C VAL A 127 -1.59 15.81 -9.27
N LEU A 128 -1.70 14.88 -8.35
CA LEU A 128 -2.96 14.65 -7.63
C LEU A 128 -3.32 15.81 -6.72
N LYS A 129 -2.36 16.39 -6.01
CA LYS A 129 -2.58 17.58 -5.20
C LYS A 129 -3.09 18.76 -6.02
N LYS A 130 -2.52 18.97 -7.21
CA LYS A 130 -2.97 20.01 -8.14
C LYS A 130 -4.37 19.77 -8.68
N ASN A 131 -4.85 18.53 -8.64
CA ASN A 131 -6.18 18.14 -9.06
C ASN A 131 -7.15 17.96 -7.87
N TRP A 132 -6.82 18.57 -6.73
CA TRP A 132 -7.65 18.58 -5.53
C TRP A 132 -7.93 17.21 -4.92
N VAL A 133 -7.07 16.24 -5.18
CA VAL A 133 -7.16 14.93 -4.54
C VAL A 133 -6.48 14.99 -3.18
N HIS A 134 -7.18 14.54 -2.15
CA HIS A 134 -6.61 14.45 -0.81
C HIS A 134 -5.61 13.29 -0.77
N THR A 135 -4.36 13.60 -0.46
CA THR A 135 -3.28 12.62 -0.30
C THR A 135 -2.88 12.51 1.16
N PHE A 136 -2.40 11.34 1.55
CA PHE A 136 -1.96 11.09 2.93
C PHE A 136 -0.45 10.88 2.98
N GLY A 137 0.16 11.32 4.07
CA GLY A 137 1.55 11.07 4.40
C GLY A 137 1.66 10.11 5.59
N LYS A 138 2.49 10.46 6.57
CA LYS A 138 2.75 9.61 7.75
C LYS A 138 1.51 9.27 8.57
N GLU A 139 0.48 10.10 8.53
CA GLU A 139 -0.76 9.85 9.25
C GLU A 139 -1.42 8.54 8.85
N ILE A 140 -1.11 8.04 7.64
CA ILE A 140 -1.68 6.77 7.16
C ILE A 140 -1.30 5.58 8.04
N TYR A 141 -0.17 5.64 8.71
CA TYR A 141 0.30 4.53 9.54
C TYR A 141 -0.53 4.33 10.80
N THR A 142 -1.22 5.37 11.26
CA THR A 142 -1.92 5.37 12.55
C THR A 142 -3.40 5.76 12.48
N LEU A 143 -3.95 5.88 11.31
CA LEU A 143 -5.38 6.18 11.13
C LEU A 143 -6.29 5.09 11.70
#